data_45b927c0e25455a8bd2656b604731ff5
#
_entry.id   45b927c0e25455a8bd2656b604731ff5
#
_cell.length_a   1.000
_cell.length_b   1.000
_cell.length_c   1.000
_cell.angle_alpha   90.00
_cell.angle_beta   90.00
_cell.angle_gamma   90.00
#
_symmetry.space_group_name_H-M   'P 1'
#
loop_
_entity.id
_entity.type
_entity.pdbx_description
1 polymer ?
#
loop_
_entity_poly.entity_id
_entity_poly.type
_entity_poly.pdbx_seq_one_letter_code
_entity_poly.pdbx_strand_id
1 'polypeptide(L)'
;MPYREDIALMAHLMRRAGFGEPRGDLDARVAKSYEAVVEELLHPEDQPAINDELMYRIFPGYEGALGPPINQADWVFRMVNTKRPLEEKMALFWHQLFATSNAKVDNPPELTRQIAMFREHGLGSYRNLLVELAKSPAMIFWLDNHGNHDGAINENWGRELLELFSLGVGNYSEDDIKNAARAFTGWSIAPKIPRNPLGRFFWKFEYKPEDHDDEEKTFLGHTRNLNGEDIMGIIVDQPASPRFLARHLYRFFVADEPQVSAWNTTPPNDPKAIEILVEAYRESQGDIRSILRVLFNSEFFKNSRFARVKSPAELIVGTVRMAGNYDGFKPGFNSLALECGWQGQELLNPPSVEGWQTGSAWIDAGALMRRVNFAAGVLGDISLPGVRAIIGRVRDQGNTSPQGLVAACLDAMGPLEVGDETLRELLTHALKGRELAWNTDEEISASENRVGKMLTLIAASRDYQFA
;
A
#
# COMPACT_ATOMS: atom_id res chain seq x y z
N MET A 1 -12.94 7.88 -28.49
CA MET A 1 -14.09 6.98 -28.23
C MET A 1 -14.26 6.91 -26.73
N PRO A 2 -15.46 6.90 -26.19
CA PRO A 2 -15.61 6.60 -24.78
C PRO A 2 -15.01 5.20 -24.55
N TYR A 3 -14.19 5.08 -23.53
CA TYR A 3 -13.72 3.78 -23.06
C TYR A 3 -14.93 2.92 -22.72
N ARG A 4 -14.83 1.60 -22.89
CA ARG A 4 -15.84 0.71 -22.32
C ARG A 4 -15.79 0.92 -20.81
N GLU A 5 -16.92 1.33 -20.25
CA GLU A 5 -17.00 1.69 -18.82
C GLU A 5 -16.61 0.53 -17.91
N ASP A 6 -16.92 -0.70 -18.31
CA ASP A 6 -16.54 -1.92 -17.60
C ASP A 6 -15.02 -2.10 -17.49
N ILE A 7 -14.25 -1.74 -18.53
CA ILE A 7 -12.79 -1.81 -18.52
C ILE A 7 -12.20 -0.68 -17.69
N ALA A 8 -12.72 0.52 -17.79
CA ALA A 8 -12.27 1.66 -16.99
C ALA A 8 -12.49 1.40 -15.49
N LEU A 9 -13.64 0.84 -15.14
CA LEU A 9 -13.97 0.47 -13.77
C LEU A 9 -13.09 -0.68 -13.26
N MET A 10 -12.85 -1.71 -14.08
CA MET A 10 -11.94 -2.79 -13.74
C MET A 10 -10.50 -2.29 -13.56
N ALA A 11 -10.03 -1.40 -14.43
CA ALA A 11 -8.71 -0.79 -14.31
C ALA A 11 -8.59 0.05 -13.01
N HIS A 12 -9.65 0.76 -12.64
CA HIS A 12 -9.71 1.46 -11.35
C HIS A 12 -9.59 0.50 -10.18
N LEU A 13 -10.40 -0.57 -10.14
CA LEU A 13 -10.31 -1.60 -9.11
C LEU A 13 -8.88 -2.14 -8.99
N MET A 14 -8.28 -2.54 -10.11
CA MET A 14 -6.94 -3.16 -10.09
C MET A 14 -5.82 -2.17 -9.74
N ARG A 15 -5.99 -0.87 -9.99
CA ARG A 15 -5.06 0.16 -9.50
C ARG A 15 -5.20 0.36 -8.00
N ARG A 16 -6.43 0.32 -7.46
CA ARG A 16 -6.71 0.65 -6.06
C ARG A 16 -6.54 -0.54 -5.13
N ALA A 17 -7.11 -1.70 -5.48
CA ALA A 17 -6.98 -2.95 -4.71
C ALA A 17 -5.68 -3.73 -5.00
N GLY A 18 -4.90 -3.27 -5.97
CA GLY A 18 -3.59 -3.82 -6.35
C GLY A 18 -2.64 -2.73 -6.80
N PHE A 19 -1.84 -3.03 -7.81
CA PHE A 19 -0.82 -2.13 -8.37
C PHE A 19 -1.03 -1.85 -9.86
N GLY A 20 -2.25 -2.05 -10.37
CA GLY A 20 -2.57 -1.98 -11.79
C GLY A 20 -2.25 -3.27 -12.54
N GLU A 21 -2.78 -3.38 -13.74
CA GLU A 21 -2.57 -4.53 -14.64
C GLU A 21 -2.44 -4.07 -16.09
N PRO A 22 -1.68 -4.82 -16.93
CA PRO A 22 -1.64 -4.62 -18.37
C PRO A 22 -3.04 -4.74 -19.00
N ARG A 23 -3.24 -4.02 -20.11
CA ARG A 23 -4.55 -3.94 -20.76
C ARG A 23 -5.12 -5.30 -21.17
N GLY A 24 -4.26 -6.26 -21.56
CA GLY A 24 -4.67 -7.63 -21.92
C GLY A 24 -5.24 -8.41 -20.72
N ASP A 25 -4.66 -8.21 -19.53
CA ASP A 25 -5.13 -8.85 -18.29
C ASP A 25 -6.47 -8.25 -17.85
N LEU A 26 -6.67 -6.93 -18.05
CA LEU A 26 -7.95 -6.27 -17.79
C LEU A 26 -9.07 -6.82 -18.69
N ASP A 27 -8.78 -7.11 -19.96
CA ASP A 27 -9.75 -7.76 -20.85
C ASP A 27 -10.20 -9.13 -20.32
N ALA A 28 -9.25 -9.92 -19.80
CA ALA A 28 -9.56 -11.22 -19.21
C ALA A 28 -10.37 -11.11 -17.91
N ARG A 29 -10.12 -10.06 -17.10
CA ARG A 29 -10.89 -9.82 -15.87
C ARG A 29 -12.31 -9.36 -16.13
N VAL A 30 -12.52 -8.49 -17.12
CA VAL A 30 -13.85 -8.02 -17.51
C VAL A 30 -14.72 -9.16 -18.04
N ALA A 31 -14.13 -10.24 -18.55
CA ALA A 31 -14.88 -11.45 -18.90
C ALA A 31 -15.54 -12.14 -17.68
N LYS A 32 -15.06 -11.85 -16.46
CA LYS A 32 -15.74 -12.14 -15.20
C LYS A 32 -16.61 -10.93 -14.82
N SER A 33 -17.54 -11.05 -13.87
CA SER A 33 -18.21 -9.85 -13.33
C SER A 33 -17.28 -9.03 -12.44
N TYR A 34 -17.58 -7.75 -12.26
CA TYR A 34 -16.84 -6.86 -11.35
C TYR A 34 -16.82 -7.43 -9.92
N GLU A 35 -17.98 -7.86 -9.43
CA GLU A 35 -18.16 -8.44 -8.10
C GLU A 35 -17.38 -9.76 -7.94
N ALA A 36 -17.31 -10.58 -8.98
CA ALA A 36 -16.51 -11.81 -8.94
C ALA A 36 -15.01 -11.51 -8.81
N VAL A 37 -14.52 -10.45 -9.45
CA VAL A 37 -13.13 -10.00 -9.31
C VAL A 37 -12.87 -9.40 -7.92
N VAL A 38 -13.83 -8.67 -7.35
CA VAL A 38 -13.75 -8.20 -5.97
C VAL A 38 -13.62 -9.38 -5.01
N GLU A 39 -14.45 -10.42 -5.15
CA GLU A 39 -14.35 -11.62 -4.30
C GLU A 39 -13.03 -12.37 -4.50
N GLU A 40 -12.52 -12.49 -5.73
CA GLU A 40 -11.21 -13.09 -6.01
C GLU A 40 -10.08 -12.33 -5.28
N LEU A 41 -10.14 -10.99 -5.25
CA LEU A 41 -9.16 -10.16 -4.55
C LEU A 41 -9.26 -10.32 -3.02
N LEU A 42 -10.48 -10.44 -2.49
CA LEU A 42 -10.75 -10.60 -1.07
C LEU A 42 -10.37 -11.99 -0.54
N HIS A 43 -10.17 -12.97 -1.43
CA HIS A 43 -9.76 -14.34 -1.09
C HIS A 43 -8.37 -14.67 -1.67
N PRO A 44 -7.29 -13.98 -1.21
CA PRO A 44 -5.94 -14.21 -1.73
C PRO A 44 -5.46 -15.64 -1.47
N GLU A 45 -5.98 -16.31 -0.45
CA GLU A 45 -5.67 -17.70 -0.11
C GLU A 45 -5.97 -18.68 -1.26
N ASP A 46 -6.90 -18.37 -2.14
CA ASP A 46 -7.26 -19.19 -3.32
C ASP A 46 -6.24 -19.04 -4.47
N GLN A 47 -5.33 -18.09 -4.37
CA GLN A 47 -4.29 -17.85 -5.36
C GLN A 47 -2.91 -18.35 -4.88
N PRO A 48 -2.02 -18.76 -5.79
CA PRO A 48 -0.69 -19.22 -5.38
C PRO A 48 0.11 -18.09 -4.71
N ALA A 49 0.71 -18.43 -3.57
CA ALA A 49 1.69 -17.56 -2.91
C ALA A 49 3.03 -17.56 -3.66
N ILE A 50 3.82 -16.51 -3.45
CA ILE A 50 5.23 -16.53 -3.85
C ILE A 50 5.97 -17.52 -2.95
N ASN A 51 6.79 -18.38 -3.57
CA ASN A 51 7.55 -19.38 -2.84
C ASN A 51 8.73 -18.74 -2.10
N ASP A 52 8.72 -18.77 -0.78
CA ASP A 52 9.76 -18.20 0.07
C ASP A 52 11.11 -18.90 -0.10
N GLU A 53 11.13 -20.22 -0.38
CA GLU A 53 12.41 -20.91 -0.69
C GLU A 53 13.11 -20.33 -1.93
N LEU A 54 12.35 -19.87 -2.91
CA LEU A 54 12.89 -19.17 -4.05
C LEU A 54 13.58 -17.87 -3.61
N MET A 55 12.96 -17.13 -2.68
CA MET A 55 13.52 -15.89 -2.14
C MET A 55 14.84 -16.13 -1.42
N TYR A 56 14.96 -17.17 -0.62
CA TYR A 56 16.23 -17.54 0.03
C TYR A 56 17.35 -17.89 -0.95
N ARG A 57 17.02 -18.56 -2.07
CA ARG A 57 17.99 -18.87 -3.11
C ARG A 57 18.48 -17.66 -3.88
N ILE A 58 17.62 -16.67 -4.04
CA ILE A 58 17.84 -15.48 -4.86
C ILE A 58 18.54 -14.39 -4.05
N PHE A 59 18.17 -14.25 -2.78
CA PHE A 59 18.77 -13.32 -1.83
C PHE A 59 19.49 -14.08 -0.71
N PRO A 60 20.65 -14.71 -1.00
CA PRO A 60 21.43 -15.36 0.03
C PRO A 60 21.82 -14.33 1.09
N GLY A 61 21.45 -14.59 2.34
CA GLY A 61 21.63 -13.65 3.44
C GLY A 61 20.40 -12.79 3.76
N TYR A 62 19.25 -13.10 3.20
CA TYR A 62 17.96 -12.49 3.50
C TYR A 62 17.63 -12.49 5.01
N GLU A 63 17.98 -13.57 5.72
CA GLU A 63 17.89 -13.68 7.19
C GLU A 63 19.14 -13.13 7.91
N GLY A 64 20.13 -12.71 7.18
CA GLY A 64 21.44 -12.31 7.71
C GLY A 64 21.69 -10.80 7.68
N ALA A 65 22.92 -10.46 8.01
CA ALA A 65 23.40 -9.12 8.30
C ALA A 65 23.54 -8.16 7.09
N LEU A 66 22.96 -8.43 5.93
CA LEU A 66 23.20 -7.63 4.71
C LEU A 66 22.40 -6.31 4.64
N GLY A 67 21.54 -6.04 5.63
CA GLY A 67 20.91 -4.73 5.79
C GLY A 67 19.58 -4.52 5.05
N PRO A 68 18.94 -3.37 5.29
CA PRO A 68 17.61 -3.02 4.81
C PRO A 68 17.37 -3.20 3.30
N PRO A 69 18.33 -2.89 2.41
CA PRO A 69 18.07 -2.92 0.97
C PRO A 69 17.59 -4.26 0.43
N ILE A 70 18.03 -5.37 1.01
CA ILE A 70 17.62 -6.72 0.56
C ILE A 70 16.15 -6.97 0.92
N ASN A 71 15.74 -6.62 2.13
CA ASN A 71 14.38 -6.81 2.61
C ASN A 71 13.39 -5.89 1.87
N GLN A 72 13.82 -4.67 1.55
CA GLN A 72 13.07 -3.74 0.72
C GLN A 72 12.92 -4.27 -0.71
N ALA A 73 13.99 -4.81 -1.31
CA ALA A 73 13.98 -5.40 -2.64
C ALA A 73 13.08 -6.64 -2.72
N ASP A 74 13.09 -7.51 -1.70
CA ASP A 74 12.17 -8.62 -1.58
C ASP A 74 10.70 -8.13 -1.61
N TRP A 75 10.40 -7.12 -0.82
CA TRP A 75 9.02 -6.63 -0.78
C TRP A 75 8.59 -6.01 -2.13
N VAL A 76 9.46 -5.26 -2.80
CA VAL A 76 9.17 -4.77 -4.17
C VAL A 76 9.01 -5.93 -5.14
N PHE A 77 9.85 -6.97 -5.05
CA PHE A 77 9.70 -8.19 -5.87
C PHE A 77 8.31 -8.82 -5.67
N ARG A 78 7.85 -8.95 -4.43
CA ARG A 78 6.53 -9.49 -4.11
C ARG A 78 5.42 -8.62 -4.70
N MET A 79 5.45 -7.31 -4.49
CA MET A 79 4.45 -6.39 -5.06
C MET A 79 4.38 -6.46 -6.60
N VAL A 80 5.50 -6.65 -7.27
CA VAL A 80 5.56 -6.77 -8.74
C VAL A 80 5.00 -8.10 -9.23
N ASN A 81 5.35 -9.23 -8.58
CA ASN A 81 5.13 -10.58 -9.10
C ASN A 81 3.97 -11.34 -8.45
N THR A 82 3.35 -10.78 -7.40
CA THR A 82 2.28 -11.47 -6.67
C THR A 82 1.05 -11.77 -7.53
N LYS A 83 0.44 -12.93 -7.30
CA LYS A 83 -0.93 -13.26 -7.75
C LYS A 83 -1.99 -12.87 -6.69
N ARG A 84 -1.55 -12.32 -5.56
CA ARG A 84 -2.35 -11.88 -4.42
C ARG A 84 -2.21 -10.35 -4.21
N PRO A 85 -2.61 -9.52 -5.20
CA PRO A 85 -2.27 -8.08 -5.16
C PRO A 85 -2.88 -7.34 -3.98
N LEU A 86 -4.10 -7.70 -3.54
CA LEU A 86 -4.73 -7.06 -2.38
C LEU A 86 -4.02 -7.41 -1.06
N GLU A 87 -3.49 -8.61 -0.91
CA GLU A 87 -2.70 -9.01 0.26
C GLU A 87 -1.48 -8.10 0.44
N GLU A 88 -0.71 -7.86 -0.63
CA GLU A 88 0.43 -6.93 -0.62
C GLU A 88 0.00 -5.48 -0.43
N LYS A 89 -1.13 -5.09 -1.00
CA LYS A 89 -1.70 -3.76 -0.84
C LYS A 89 -2.12 -3.50 0.59
N MET A 90 -2.73 -4.49 1.25
CA MET A 90 -3.09 -4.43 2.66
C MET A 90 -1.86 -4.42 3.56
N ALA A 91 -0.83 -5.19 3.24
CA ALA A 91 0.44 -5.12 3.98
C ALA A 91 1.06 -3.71 3.91
N LEU A 92 0.99 -3.04 2.75
CA LEU A 92 1.43 -1.66 2.59
C LEU A 92 0.56 -0.68 3.39
N PHE A 93 -0.76 -0.88 3.41
CA PHE A 93 -1.71 -0.11 4.22
C PHE A 93 -1.40 -0.22 5.72
N TRP A 94 -1.26 -1.44 6.23
CA TRP A 94 -1.00 -1.67 7.64
C TRP A 94 0.37 -1.15 8.08
N HIS A 95 1.40 -1.31 7.23
CA HIS A 95 2.72 -0.76 7.54
C HIS A 95 2.75 0.77 7.52
N GLN A 96 1.89 1.41 6.75
CA GLN A 96 1.72 2.87 6.79
C GLN A 96 0.97 3.32 8.05
N LEU A 97 -0.07 2.60 8.47
CA LEU A 97 -0.86 2.92 9.66
C LEU A 97 -0.11 2.57 10.95
N PHE A 98 0.48 1.38 11.01
CA PHE A 98 1.23 0.85 12.15
C PHE A 98 2.74 0.99 11.91
N ALA A 99 3.15 2.21 11.64
CA ALA A 99 4.49 2.52 11.19
C ALA A 99 5.57 2.07 12.20
N THR A 100 6.49 1.24 11.71
CA THR A 100 7.61 0.70 12.47
C THR A 100 8.87 0.86 11.64
N SER A 101 9.87 1.59 12.15
CA SER A 101 11.01 2.05 11.35
C SER A 101 12.28 1.28 11.65
N ASN A 102 13.01 0.91 10.59
CA ASN A 102 14.33 0.34 10.69
C ASN A 102 15.36 1.29 11.34
N ALA A 103 15.13 2.60 11.27
CA ALA A 103 16.02 3.59 11.88
C ALA A 103 16.25 3.36 13.39
N LYS A 104 15.23 2.83 14.11
CA LYS A 104 15.36 2.48 15.54
C LYS A 104 15.45 0.97 15.77
N VAL A 105 14.62 0.17 15.05
CA VAL A 105 14.58 -1.29 15.26
C VAL A 105 15.90 -1.94 14.88
N ASP A 106 16.57 -1.44 13.85
CA ASP A 106 17.87 -1.94 13.33
C ASP A 106 17.90 -3.48 13.15
N ASN A 107 16.75 -4.05 12.81
CA ASN A 107 16.57 -5.47 12.58
C ASN A 107 15.60 -5.72 11.40
N PRO A 108 16.07 -5.59 10.15
CA PRO A 108 15.23 -5.76 8.95
C PRO A 108 14.48 -7.08 8.87
N PRO A 109 15.05 -8.24 9.28
CA PRO A 109 14.29 -9.49 9.35
C PRO A 109 13.04 -9.42 10.23
N GLU A 110 13.08 -8.73 11.37
CA GLU A 110 11.90 -8.58 12.23
C GLU A 110 10.84 -7.67 11.60
N LEU A 111 11.25 -6.63 10.87
CA LEU A 111 10.33 -5.82 10.08
C LEU A 111 9.67 -6.63 8.96
N THR A 112 10.44 -7.47 8.27
CA THR A 112 9.89 -8.38 7.25
C THR A 112 8.88 -9.37 7.84
N ARG A 113 9.13 -9.88 9.05
CA ARG A 113 8.16 -10.71 9.77
C ARG A 113 6.90 -9.95 10.13
N GLN A 114 7.02 -8.68 10.51
CA GLN A 114 5.85 -7.83 10.74
C GLN A 114 5.05 -7.64 9.44
N ILE A 115 5.69 -7.45 8.28
CA ILE A 115 5.00 -7.41 7.00
C ILE A 115 4.33 -8.76 6.68
N ALA A 116 4.97 -9.89 7.01
CA ALA A 116 4.37 -11.21 6.84
C ALA A 116 3.12 -11.38 7.75
N MET A 117 3.17 -10.89 8.99
CA MET A 117 2.03 -10.85 9.91
C MET A 117 0.88 -10.00 9.33
N PHE A 118 1.17 -8.87 8.69
CA PHE A 118 0.15 -8.06 8.02
C PHE A 118 -0.48 -8.79 6.82
N ARG A 119 0.26 -9.62 6.07
CA ARG A 119 -0.31 -10.47 5.02
C ARG A 119 -1.25 -11.52 5.60
N GLU A 120 -0.85 -12.17 6.69
CA GLU A 120 -1.60 -13.25 7.32
C GLU A 120 -2.89 -12.75 7.99
N HIS A 121 -2.83 -11.65 8.73
CA HIS A 121 -3.93 -11.17 9.55
C HIS A 121 -4.65 -9.94 8.98
N GLY A 122 -4.10 -9.28 7.96
CA GLY A 122 -4.55 -7.97 7.50
C GLY A 122 -5.91 -7.94 6.82
N LEU A 123 -6.48 -9.08 6.42
CA LEU A 123 -7.84 -9.22 5.90
C LEU A 123 -8.79 -9.88 6.92
N GLY A 124 -8.32 -10.19 8.12
CA GLY A 124 -9.09 -10.84 9.17
C GLY A 124 -9.74 -9.85 10.15
N SER A 125 -9.89 -10.30 11.40
CA SER A 125 -10.43 -9.47 12.48
C SER A 125 -9.48 -8.35 12.88
N TYR A 126 -9.99 -7.12 12.96
CA TYR A 126 -9.21 -5.96 13.42
C TYR A 126 -8.68 -6.13 14.85
N ARG A 127 -9.49 -6.76 15.74
CA ARG A 127 -9.05 -7.09 17.09
C ARG A 127 -7.83 -8.01 17.08
N ASN A 128 -7.88 -9.10 16.32
CA ASN A 128 -6.77 -10.05 16.24
C ASN A 128 -5.52 -9.41 15.67
N LEU A 129 -5.67 -8.57 14.64
CA LEU A 129 -4.56 -7.83 14.06
C LEU A 129 -3.88 -6.90 15.08
N LEU A 130 -4.64 -6.18 15.90
CA LEU A 130 -4.10 -5.34 16.98
C LEU A 130 -3.36 -6.18 18.04
N VAL A 131 -3.87 -7.36 18.38
CA VAL A 131 -3.21 -8.29 19.31
C VAL A 131 -1.88 -8.77 18.73
N GLU A 132 -1.85 -9.20 17.47
CA GLU A 132 -0.62 -9.67 16.83
C GLU A 132 0.37 -8.52 16.60
N LEU A 133 -0.10 -7.30 16.34
CA LEU A 133 0.73 -6.11 16.32
C LEU A 133 1.41 -5.86 17.67
N ALA A 134 0.67 -5.95 18.76
CA ALA A 134 1.19 -5.76 20.12
C ALA A 134 2.20 -6.86 20.51
N LYS A 135 2.06 -8.07 19.94
CA LYS A 135 3.01 -9.19 20.11
C LYS A 135 4.19 -9.11 19.14
N SER A 136 4.15 -8.22 18.13
CA SER A 136 5.24 -8.06 17.17
C SER A 136 6.51 -7.56 17.85
N PRO A 137 7.63 -8.34 17.81
CA PRO A 137 8.88 -7.90 18.44
C PRO A 137 9.41 -6.57 17.90
N ALA A 138 9.23 -6.32 16.60
CA ALA A 138 9.60 -5.04 15.99
C ALA A 138 8.82 -3.87 16.60
N MET A 139 7.50 -4.02 16.84
CA MET A 139 6.67 -2.99 17.46
C MET A 139 7.00 -2.81 18.93
N ILE A 140 7.18 -3.89 19.70
CA ILE A 140 7.57 -3.86 21.11
C ILE A 140 8.87 -3.08 21.28
N PHE A 141 9.86 -3.31 20.40
CA PHE A 141 11.12 -2.59 20.43
C PHE A 141 10.97 -1.14 19.96
N TRP A 142 10.18 -0.90 18.93
CA TRP A 142 9.94 0.42 18.34
C TRP A 142 9.36 1.41 19.36
N LEU A 143 8.39 0.96 20.16
CA LEU A 143 7.68 1.78 21.14
C LEU A 143 8.14 1.51 22.59
N ASP A 144 9.31 0.88 22.77
CA ASP A 144 9.97 0.67 24.04
C ASP A 144 9.14 -0.15 25.07
N ASN A 145 8.14 -0.91 24.63
CA ASN A 145 7.33 -1.70 25.55
C ASN A 145 8.13 -2.82 26.26
N HIS A 146 9.29 -3.21 25.71
CA HIS A 146 10.22 -4.12 26.40
C HIS A 146 10.83 -3.53 27.68
N GLY A 147 10.74 -2.23 27.86
CA GLY A 147 11.11 -1.49 29.07
C GLY A 147 9.91 -1.09 29.94
N ASN A 148 8.72 -1.61 29.67
CA ASN A 148 7.51 -1.37 30.43
C ASN A 148 7.32 -2.48 31.48
N HIS A 149 7.52 -2.15 32.76
CA HIS A 149 7.59 -3.08 33.88
C HIS A 149 6.59 -2.74 34.97
N ASP A 150 6.18 -3.72 35.75
CA ASP A 150 5.49 -3.43 37.00
C ASP A 150 6.33 -2.51 37.89
N GLY A 151 5.71 -1.43 38.39
CA GLY A 151 6.39 -0.39 39.16
C GLY A 151 7.29 0.57 38.37
N ALA A 152 7.45 0.36 37.04
CA ALA A 152 8.23 1.25 36.16
C ALA A 152 7.53 1.37 34.79
N ILE A 153 6.37 2.01 34.79
CA ILE A 153 5.47 2.07 33.62
C ILE A 153 6.06 2.95 32.51
N ASN A 154 6.04 2.42 31.28
CA ASN A 154 6.34 3.15 30.06
C ASN A 154 5.04 3.33 29.22
N GLU A 155 4.58 4.56 29.09
CA GLU A 155 3.32 4.90 28.43
C GLU A 155 3.40 4.90 26.89
N ASN A 156 4.56 4.78 26.30
CA ASN A 156 4.78 5.03 24.87
C ASN A 156 3.86 4.17 24.00
N TRP A 157 3.87 2.84 24.21
CA TRP A 157 2.98 1.94 23.49
C TRP A 157 1.49 2.26 23.73
N GLY A 158 1.09 2.48 24.99
CA GLY A 158 -0.30 2.78 25.34
C GLY A 158 -0.81 4.06 24.65
N ARG A 159 0.03 5.11 24.60
CA ARG A 159 -0.30 6.37 23.95
C ARG A 159 -0.50 6.19 22.45
N GLU A 160 0.47 5.60 21.75
CA GLU A 160 0.40 5.41 20.30
C GLU A 160 -0.71 4.47 19.88
N LEU A 161 -0.99 3.44 20.69
CA LEU A 161 -2.11 2.53 20.48
C LEU A 161 -3.45 3.27 20.43
N LEU A 162 -3.67 4.21 21.34
CA LEU A 162 -4.92 4.97 21.42
C LEU A 162 -4.97 6.10 20.38
N GLU A 163 -3.87 6.83 20.25
CA GLU A 163 -3.78 8.04 19.44
C GLU A 163 -3.70 7.74 17.94
N LEU A 164 -2.71 6.93 17.54
CA LEU A 164 -2.37 6.73 16.13
C LEU A 164 -2.88 5.42 15.53
N PHE A 165 -3.20 4.42 16.37
CA PHE A 165 -3.46 3.08 15.86
C PHE A 165 -4.92 2.63 15.98
N SER A 166 -5.77 3.32 16.80
CA SER A 166 -7.12 2.77 17.04
C SER A 166 -8.26 3.76 17.24
N LEU A 167 -8.09 4.83 18.03
CA LEU A 167 -9.20 5.71 18.41
C LEU A 167 -9.06 7.14 17.87
N GLY A 168 -7.84 7.66 17.79
CA GLY A 168 -7.54 9.05 17.46
C GLY A 168 -7.71 10.01 18.66
N VAL A 169 -7.04 11.15 18.57
CA VAL A 169 -7.01 12.19 19.61
C VAL A 169 -8.42 12.60 20.05
N GLY A 170 -8.62 12.72 21.37
CA GLY A 170 -9.86 13.23 21.99
C GLY A 170 -10.88 12.14 22.36
N ASN A 171 -10.57 10.86 22.11
CA ASN A 171 -11.47 9.74 22.42
C ASN A 171 -11.00 8.91 23.63
N TYR A 172 -10.04 9.40 24.40
CA TYR A 172 -9.46 8.78 25.60
C TYR A 172 -8.89 9.87 26.52
N SER A 173 -8.61 9.51 27.76
CA SER A 173 -7.95 10.37 28.75
C SER A 173 -6.50 9.96 29.00
N GLU A 174 -5.71 10.81 29.68
CA GLU A 174 -4.35 10.46 30.14
C GLU A 174 -4.36 9.27 31.11
N ASP A 175 -5.42 9.11 31.93
CA ASP A 175 -5.55 7.95 32.80
C ASP A 175 -5.81 6.65 32.01
N ASP A 176 -6.53 6.73 30.88
CA ASP A 176 -6.67 5.57 29.99
C ASP A 176 -5.33 5.15 29.38
N ILE A 177 -4.47 6.12 28.99
CA ILE A 177 -3.11 5.80 28.51
C ILE A 177 -2.30 5.07 29.58
N LYS A 178 -2.29 5.56 30.81
CA LYS A 178 -1.57 4.93 31.94
C LYS A 178 -2.08 3.51 32.21
N ASN A 179 -3.40 3.32 32.27
CA ASN A 179 -3.97 2.03 32.53
C ASN A 179 -3.79 1.06 31.37
N ALA A 180 -3.81 1.54 30.11
CA ALA A 180 -3.38 0.72 28.97
C ALA A 180 -1.92 0.28 29.13
N ALA A 181 -0.99 1.20 29.41
CA ALA A 181 0.41 0.87 29.60
C ALA A 181 0.62 -0.17 30.73
N ARG A 182 -0.07 -0.02 31.88
CA ARG A 182 -0.07 -1.02 32.97
C ARG A 182 -0.52 -2.40 32.50
N ALA A 183 -1.53 -2.47 31.63
CA ALA A 183 -2.03 -3.72 31.09
C ALA A 183 -1.06 -4.42 30.11
N PHE A 184 -0.10 -3.70 29.53
CA PHE A 184 0.94 -4.24 28.67
C PHE A 184 2.30 -4.46 29.38
N THR A 185 2.37 -4.31 30.70
CA THR A 185 3.54 -4.75 31.47
C THR A 185 3.75 -6.24 31.32
N GLY A 186 4.98 -6.70 31.36
CA GLY A 186 5.35 -8.09 31.10
C GLY A 186 5.30 -8.53 29.64
N TRP A 187 4.74 -7.73 28.71
CA TRP A 187 4.79 -8.00 27.26
C TRP A 187 6.16 -7.58 26.72
N SER A 188 7.02 -8.52 26.44
CA SER A 188 8.42 -8.27 26.17
C SER A 188 8.93 -9.12 25.00
N ILE A 189 10.25 -9.05 24.77
CA ILE A 189 10.94 -9.82 23.73
C ILE A 189 12.07 -10.66 24.32
N ALA A 190 12.25 -11.86 23.77
CA ALA A 190 13.34 -12.76 24.09
C ALA A 190 14.11 -13.17 22.82
N PRO A 191 15.42 -13.50 22.92
CA PRO A 191 16.29 -13.25 24.08
C PRO A 191 16.67 -11.77 24.16
N LYS A 192 16.96 -11.28 25.37
CA LYS A 192 17.62 -9.97 25.57
C LYS A 192 19.07 -10.09 25.10
N ILE A 193 19.32 -9.88 23.82
CA ILE A 193 20.67 -9.96 23.29
C ILE A 193 21.26 -8.55 23.21
N PRO A 194 22.50 -8.35 23.69
CA PRO A 194 23.20 -7.10 23.47
C PRO A 194 23.30 -6.80 21.98
N ARG A 195 23.11 -5.55 21.59
CA ARG A 195 23.08 -5.06 20.19
C ARG A 195 24.32 -5.40 19.35
N ASN A 196 25.37 -5.98 19.96
CA ASN A 196 26.61 -6.30 19.27
C ASN A 196 27.35 -7.48 19.94
N PRO A 197 28.16 -8.30 19.21
CA PRO A 197 28.79 -7.89 17.96
C PRO A 197 28.46 -8.73 16.73
N LEU A 198 27.70 -9.80 16.75
CA LEU A 198 27.71 -10.76 15.66
C LEU A 198 26.33 -11.37 15.40
N GLY A 199 25.55 -10.71 14.58
CA GLY A 199 24.32 -11.27 14.03
C GLY A 199 23.06 -10.65 14.61
N ARG A 200 22.09 -10.44 13.73
CA ARG A 200 20.72 -10.08 14.07
C ARG A 200 20.00 -11.36 14.40
N PHE A 201 19.73 -11.55 15.69
CA PHE A 201 18.99 -12.73 16.14
C PHE A 201 17.49 -12.50 15.95
N PHE A 202 16.77 -13.58 15.70
CA PHE A 202 15.31 -13.56 15.70
C PHE A 202 14.80 -13.31 17.10
N TRP A 203 13.99 -12.29 17.24
CA TRP A 203 13.28 -12.00 18.47
C TRP A 203 11.98 -12.80 18.51
N LYS A 204 11.52 -13.08 19.73
CA LYS A 204 10.23 -13.71 19.96
C LYS A 204 9.47 -12.91 21.01
N PHE A 205 8.17 -12.83 20.86
CA PHE A 205 7.32 -12.35 21.93
C PHE A 205 7.48 -13.25 23.16
N GLU A 206 7.60 -12.63 24.32
CA GLU A 206 7.65 -13.29 25.61
C GLU A 206 6.73 -12.57 26.59
N TYR A 207 5.76 -13.27 27.14
CA TYR A 207 4.98 -12.75 28.26
C TYR A 207 5.64 -13.19 29.57
N LYS A 208 5.87 -12.24 30.48
CA LYS A 208 6.49 -12.41 31.80
C LYS A 208 5.45 -12.12 32.88
N PRO A 209 4.75 -13.14 33.40
CA PRO A 209 3.72 -12.92 34.42
C PRO A 209 4.27 -12.24 35.68
N GLU A 210 5.53 -12.54 36.05
CA GLU A 210 6.19 -11.95 37.20
C GLU A 210 6.53 -10.47 37.05
N ASP A 211 6.39 -9.90 35.87
CA ASP A 211 6.65 -8.50 35.53
C ASP A 211 5.37 -7.79 35.05
N HIS A 212 4.21 -8.45 35.24
CA HIS A 212 2.91 -7.89 34.90
C HIS A 212 2.26 -7.24 36.12
N ASP A 213 1.69 -6.05 35.92
CA ASP A 213 0.87 -5.38 36.91
C ASP A 213 -0.51 -6.06 37.02
N ASP A 214 -0.70 -6.84 38.08
CA ASP A 214 -1.93 -7.59 38.35
C ASP A 214 -2.99 -6.79 39.13
N GLU A 215 -2.76 -5.50 39.42
CA GLU A 215 -3.74 -4.68 40.12
C GLU A 215 -4.93 -4.33 39.21
N GLU A 216 -6.03 -3.91 39.85
CA GLU A 216 -7.20 -3.40 39.15
C GLU A 216 -6.85 -2.15 38.32
N LYS A 217 -7.37 -2.09 37.09
CA LYS A 217 -7.20 -0.99 36.14
C LYS A 217 -8.55 -0.51 35.67
N THR A 218 -8.70 0.80 35.53
CA THR A 218 -9.91 1.40 34.92
C THR A 218 -9.52 1.92 33.53
N PHE A 219 -10.09 1.33 32.48
CA PHE A 219 -9.81 1.68 31.10
C PHE A 219 -11.10 1.86 30.31
N LEU A 220 -11.34 3.07 29.76
CA LEU A 220 -12.51 3.43 28.97
C LEU A 220 -13.83 2.98 29.62
N GLY A 221 -13.94 3.18 30.94
CA GLY A 221 -15.13 2.82 31.75
C GLY A 221 -15.22 1.38 32.22
N HIS A 222 -14.25 0.53 31.91
CA HIS A 222 -14.17 -0.86 32.37
C HIS A 222 -13.16 -1.00 33.51
N THR A 223 -13.62 -1.48 34.67
CA THR A 223 -12.79 -1.63 35.87
C THR A 223 -12.66 -3.09 36.25
N ARG A 224 -11.45 -3.65 36.13
CA ARG A 224 -11.06 -5.00 36.55
C ARG A 224 -9.54 -5.19 36.41
N ASN A 225 -9.01 -6.36 36.77
CA ASN A 225 -7.65 -6.73 36.37
C ASN A 225 -7.64 -6.95 34.84
N LEU A 226 -7.05 -6.00 34.09
CA LEU A 226 -7.01 -5.99 32.62
C LEU A 226 -5.60 -6.37 32.15
N ASN A 227 -5.54 -7.25 31.13
CA ASN A 227 -4.34 -7.58 30.37
C ASN A 227 -4.40 -6.93 28.98
N GLY A 228 -3.30 -6.92 28.24
CA GLY A 228 -3.23 -6.32 26.90
C GLY A 228 -4.29 -6.80 25.92
N GLU A 229 -4.67 -8.09 25.95
CA GLU A 229 -5.75 -8.62 25.10
C GLU A 229 -7.15 -8.08 25.47
N ASP A 230 -7.38 -7.79 26.77
CA ASP A 230 -8.61 -7.12 27.23
C ASP A 230 -8.68 -5.70 26.70
N ILE A 231 -7.56 -4.96 26.76
CA ILE A 231 -7.44 -3.60 26.23
C ILE A 231 -7.83 -3.58 24.73
N MET A 232 -7.31 -4.53 23.94
CA MET A 232 -7.67 -4.62 22.51
C MET A 232 -9.17 -4.88 22.30
N GLY A 233 -9.77 -5.76 23.12
CA GLY A 233 -11.21 -6.00 23.06
C GLY A 233 -12.03 -4.76 23.37
N ILE A 234 -11.66 -4.01 24.41
CA ILE A 234 -12.37 -2.78 24.81
C ILE A 234 -12.22 -1.70 23.72
N ILE A 235 -11.03 -1.56 23.11
CA ILE A 235 -10.76 -0.56 22.04
C ILE A 235 -11.66 -0.80 20.84
N VAL A 236 -11.76 -2.02 20.33
CA VAL A 236 -12.51 -2.30 19.10
C VAL A 236 -14.01 -2.11 19.28
N ASP A 237 -14.51 -2.19 20.52
CA ASP A 237 -15.91 -1.94 20.88
C ASP A 237 -16.23 -0.45 21.09
N GLN A 238 -15.22 0.45 21.13
CA GLN A 238 -15.46 1.89 21.27
C GLN A 238 -16.09 2.50 20.03
N PRO A 239 -17.03 3.44 20.15
CA PRO A 239 -17.65 4.11 19.00
C PRO A 239 -16.66 4.83 18.05
N ALA A 240 -15.49 5.23 18.57
CA ALA A 240 -14.45 5.90 17.79
C ALA A 240 -13.68 4.94 16.87
N SER A 241 -13.50 3.68 17.27
CA SER A 241 -12.69 2.69 16.55
C SER A 241 -13.19 2.41 15.13
N PRO A 242 -14.49 2.11 14.87
CA PRO A 242 -15.00 1.95 13.52
C PRO A 242 -14.77 3.19 12.64
N ARG A 243 -14.96 4.39 13.19
CA ARG A 243 -14.79 5.64 12.46
C ARG A 243 -13.34 5.92 12.11
N PHE A 244 -12.43 5.63 13.03
CA PHE A 244 -10.99 5.71 12.82
C PHE A 244 -10.54 4.80 11.66
N LEU A 245 -10.87 3.52 11.72
CA LEU A 245 -10.52 2.56 10.68
C LEU A 245 -11.17 2.90 9.33
N ALA A 246 -12.47 3.22 9.31
CA ALA A 246 -13.20 3.60 8.11
C ALA A 246 -12.53 4.78 7.38
N ARG A 247 -12.10 5.81 8.13
CA ARG A 247 -11.43 6.98 7.56
C ARG A 247 -10.06 6.66 6.97
N HIS A 248 -9.29 5.77 7.62
CA HIS A 248 -8.01 5.28 7.08
C HIS A 248 -8.20 4.46 5.80
N LEU A 249 -9.18 3.55 5.77
CA LEU A 249 -9.50 2.76 4.58
C LEU A 249 -9.98 3.66 3.43
N TYR A 250 -10.86 4.63 3.70
CA TYR A 250 -11.30 5.60 2.70
C TYR A 250 -10.11 6.37 2.12
N ARG A 251 -9.26 6.95 2.98
CA ARG A 251 -8.07 7.68 2.55
C ARG A 251 -7.11 6.83 1.71
N PHE A 252 -6.96 5.57 2.04
CA PHE A 252 -6.03 4.69 1.34
C PHE A 252 -6.59 4.14 0.02
N PHE A 253 -7.87 3.80 -0.03
CA PHE A 253 -8.48 3.13 -1.19
C PHE A 253 -9.36 4.05 -2.07
N VAL A 254 -9.90 5.15 -1.55
CA VAL A 254 -10.89 5.97 -2.26
C VAL A 254 -10.32 7.30 -2.70
N ALA A 255 -10.05 8.21 -1.79
CA ALA A 255 -9.59 9.56 -2.12
C ALA A 255 -8.68 10.12 -1.03
N ASP A 256 -7.83 11.09 -1.41
CA ASP A 256 -6.98 11.78 -0.46
C ASP A 256 -7.81 12.52 0.60
N GLU A 257 -7.37 12.45 1.85
CA GLU A 257 -7.97 13.06 3.03
C GLU A 257 -6.93 13.93 3.76
N PRO A 258 -7.36 14.89 4.58
CA PRO A 258 -6.46 15.58 5.49
C PRO A 258 -5.62 14.61 6.35
N GLN A 259 -4.46 15.07 6.82
CA GLN A 259 -3.60 14.26 7.70
C GLN A 259 -4.29 13.95 9.03
N VAL A 260 -3.91 12.82 9.66
CA VAL A 260 -4.53 12.29 10.89
C VAL A 260 -4.58 13.32 12.03
N SER A 261 -3.52 14.10 12.21
CA SER A 261 -3.42 15.14 13.24
C SER A 261 -4.53 16.21 13.16
N ALA A 262 -5.17 16.36 12.01
CA ALA A 262 -6.27 17.30 11.83
C ALA A 262 -7.67 16.67 12.02
N TRP A 263 -7.79 15.36 12.24
CA TRP A 263 -9.09 14.67 12.24
C TRP A 263 -10.02 15.02 13.39
N ASN A 264 -9.50 15.48 14.51
CA ASN A 264 -10.29 15.97 15.63
C ASN A 264 -11.00 17.30 15.33
N THR A 265 -10.50 18.09 14.37
CA THR A 265 -11.04 19.40 14.00
C THR A 265 -11.58 19.46 12.58
N THR A 266 -11.10 18.56 11.70
CA THR A 266 -11.47 18.54 10.28
C THR A 266 -12.33 17.32 9.97
N PRO A 267 -13.59 17.51 9.56
CA PRO A 267 -14.47 16.41 9.17
C PRO A 267 -13.93 15.69 7.92
N PRO A 268 -14.34 14.45 7.68
CA PRO A 268 -14.00 13.75 6.43
C PRO A 268 -14.62 14.44 5.22
N ASN A 269 -13.97 14.33 4.06
CA ASN A 269 -14.46 14.90 2.80
C ASN A 269 -15.79 14.26 2.36
N ASP A 270 -15.98 12.97 2.62
CA ASP A 270 -17.24 12.26 2.39
C ASP A 270 -17.76 11.59 3.68
N PRO A 271 -18.51 12.33 4.53
CA PRO A 271 -19.06 11.75 5.75
C PRO A 271 -20.02 10.57 5.51
N LYS A 272 -20.72 10.55 4.36
CA LYS A 272 -21.66 9.47 4.05
C LYS A 272 -20.93 8.16 3.74
N ALA A 273 -19.85 8.21 2.97
CA ALA A 273 -19.01 7.05 2.72
C ALA A 273 -18.42 6.51 4.04
N ILE A 274 -17.97 7.39 4.93
CA ILE A 274 -17.47 6.97 6.25
C ILE A 274 -18.56 6.25 7.06
N GLU A 275 -19.80 6.76 7.11
CA GLU A 275 -20.89 6.10 7.85
C GLU A 275 -21.24 4.71 7.27
N ILE A 276 -21.19 4.53 5.93
CA ILE A 276 -21.37 3.23 5.29
C ILE A 276 -20.31 2.23 5.76
N LEU A 277 -19.06 2.66 5.82
CA LEU A 277 -17.96 1.80 6.29
C LEU A 277 -18.02 1.53 7.80
N VAL A 278 -18.47 2.51 8.60
CA VAL A 278 -18.73 2.34 10.03
C VAL A 278 -19.81 1.29 10.28
N GLU A 279 -20.89 1.30 9.50
CA GLU A 279 -21.94 0.30 9.61
C GLU A 279 -21.45 -1.09 9.21
N ALA A 280 -20.70 -1.19 8.10
CA ALA A 280 -20.04 -2.45 7.69
C ALA A 280 -19.12 -3.02 8.77
N TYR A 281 -18.39 -2.15 9.48
CA TYR A 281 -17.58 -2.56 10.64
C TYR A 281 -18.43 -3.14 11.75
N ARG A 282 -19.55 -2.46 12.11
CA ARG A 282 -20.44 -2.92 13.20
C ARG A 282 -21.11 -4.24 12.87
N GLU A 283 -21.66 -4.37 11.66
CA GLU A 283 -22.32 -5.59 11.20
C GLU A 283 -21.36 -6.78 11.16
N SER A 284 -20.11 -6.56 10.76
CA SER A 284 -19.08 -7.59 10.65
C SER A 284 -18.23 -7.79 11.90
N GLN A 285 -18.47 -7.02 12.98
CA GLN A 285 -17.65 -7.02 14.19
C GLN A 285 -16.15 -6.75 13.91
N GLY A 286 -15.87 -5.85 12.98
CA GLY A 286 -14.51 -5.46 12.62
C GLY A 286 -13.78 -6.46 11.71
N ASP A 287 -14.50 -7.29 10.95
CA ASP A 287 -13.90 -8.11 9.89
C ASP A 287 -13.52 -7.26 8.70
N ILE A 288 -12.21 -7.14 8.45
CA ILE A 288 -11.63 -6.25 7.43
C ILE A 288 -12.08 -6.65 6.02
N ARG A 289 -12.15 -7.94 5.74
CA ARG A 289 -12.60 -8.47 4.43
C ARG A 289 -14.01 -8.02 4.11
N SER A 290 -14.90 -8.09 5.09
CA SER A 290 -16.29 -7.65 4.96
C SER A 290 -16.41 -6.13 4.74
N ILE A 291 -15.61 -5.33 5.44
CA ILE A 291 -15.58 -3.88 5.25
C ILE A 291 -15.07 -3.53 3.85
N LEU A 292 -14.00 -4.19 3.38
CA LEU A 292 -13.45 -3.97 2.03
C LEU A 292 -14.41 -4.43 0.94
N ARG A 293 -15.21 -5.49 1.17
CA ARG A 293 -16.27 -5.92 0.25
C ARG A 293 -17.29 -4.80 0.03
N VAL A 294 -17.73 -4.15 1.10
CA VAL A 294 -18.63 -2.99 1.01
C VAL A 294 -17.94 -1.84 0.31
N LEU A 295 -16.69 -1.53 0.66
CA LEU A 295 -15.92 -0.44 0.07
C LEU A 295 -15.80 -0.60 -1.45
N PHE A 296 -15.27 -1.72 -1.94
CA PHE A 296 -15.01 -1.92 -3.37
C PHE A 296 -16.28 -2.02 -4.22
N ASN A 297 -17.38 -2.48 -3.66
CA ASN A 297 -18.67 -2.53 -4.35
C ASN A 297 -19.47 -1.23 -4.30
N SER A 298 -19.06 -0.25 -3.49
CA SER A 298 -19.78 1.01 -3.30
C SER A 298 -19.68 1.97 -4.50
N GLU A 299 -20.70 2.79 -4.66
CA GLU A 299 -20.71 3.84 -5.68
C GLU A 299 -19.68 4.95 -5.37
N PHE A 300 -19.41 5.25 -4.09
CA PHE A 300 -18.38 6.23 -3.73
C PHE A 300 -16.98 5.77 -4.15
N PHE A 301 -16.67 4.46 -4.12
CA PHE A 301 -15.42 3.92 -4.65
C PHE A 301 -15.40 3.93 -6.17
N LYS A 302 -16.43 3.40 -6.83
CA LYS A 302 -16.51 3.31 -8.30
C LYS A 302 -16.39 4.68 -8.98
N ASN A 303 -16.91 5.73 -8.33
CA ASN A 303 -16.89 7.10 -8.83
C ASN A 303 -15.61 7.90 -8.44
N SER A 304 -14.68 7.32 -7.68
CA SER A 304 -13.46 7.99 -7.20
C SER A 304 -12.24 7.79 -8.10
N ARG A 305 -12.47 7.52 -9.39
CA ARG A 305 -11.35 7.35 -10.35
C ARG A 305 -10.43 8.57 -10.34
N PHE A 306 -9.14 8.32 -10.25
CA PHE A 306 -8.08 9.34 -10.23
C PHE A 306 -8.21 10.39 -9.12
N ALA A 307 -8.89 10.07 -8.02
CA ALA A 307 -9.11 10.97 -6.89
C ALA A 307 -7.97 10.95 -5.85
N ARG A 308 -6.95 10.12 -6.06
CA ARG A 308 -5.84 9.95 -5.12
C ARG A 308 -4.48 9.98 -5.82
N VAL A 309 -3.51 10.65 -5.20
CA VAL A 309 -2.11 10.59 -5.63
C VAL A 309 -1.54 9.20 -5.36
N LYS A 310 -0.94 8.56 -6.36
CA LYS A 310 -0.20 7.31 -6.18
C LYS A 310 0.94 7.50 -5.19
N SER A 311 1.07 6.63 -4.21
CA SER A 311 2.31 6.55 -3.43
C SER A 311 3.50 6.16 -4.32
N PRO A 312 4.75 6.44 -3.92
CA PRO A 312 5.92 6.02 -4.69
C PRO A 312 5.93 4.53 -5.04
N ALA A 313 5.62 3.67 -4.09
CA ALA A 313 5.53 2.23 -4.34
C ALA A 313 4.44 1.88 -5.38
N GLU A 314 3.26 2.51 -5.30
CA GLU A 314 2.18 2.31 -6.28
C GLU A 314 2.59 2.77 -7.68
N LEU A 315 3.28 3.91 -7.78
CA LEU A 315 3.76 4.42 -9.07
C LEU A 315 4.81 3.48 -9.68
N ILE A 316 5.83 3.13 -8.89
CA ILE A 316 6.97 2.34 -9.36
C ILE A 316 6.51 0.93 -9.74
N VAL A 317 5.81 0.24 -8.83
CA VAL A 317 5.34 -1.12 -9.06
C VAL A 317 4.36 -1.16 -10.24
N GLY A 318 3.42 -0.23 -10.31
CA GLY A 318 2.43 -0.16 -11.40
C GLY A 318 3.09 0.10 -12.77
N THR A 319 4.07 1.00 -12.81
CA THR A 319 4.82 1.29 -14.04
C THR A 319 5.63 0.08 -14.50
N VAL A 320 6.31 -0.60 -13.58
CA VAL A 320 7.14 -1.78 -13.88
C VAL A 320 6.29 -2.97 -14.31
N ARG A 321 5.14 -3.21 -13.67
CA ARG A 321 4.18 -4.24 -14.09
C ARG A 321 3.66 -3.99 -15.51
N MET A 322 3.33 -2.74 -15.82
CA MET A 322 2.90 -2.36 -17.17
C MET A 322 4.01 -2.57 -18.21
N ALA A 323 5.25 -2.25 -17.87
CA ALA A 323 6.39 -2.42 -18.75
C ALA A 323 6.81 -3.89 -18.94
N GLY A 324 6.44 -4.80 -18.01
CA GLY A 324 6.69 -6.24 -18.09
C GLY A 324 8.17 -6.65 -18.03
N ASN A 325 9.06 -5.77 -17.56
CA ASN A 325 10.50 -6.01 -17.57
C ASN A 325 11.02 -6.67 -16.29
N TYR A 326 10.17 -6.84 -15.27
CA TYR A 326 10.50 -7.48 -14.00
C TYR A 326 9.60 -8.70 -13.70
N ASP A 327 9.06 -9.30 -14.75
CA ASP A 327 8.36 -10.57 -14.62
C ASP A 327 9.36 -11.67 -14.25
N GLY A 328 9.12 -12.28 -13.09
CA GLY A 328 10.05 -13.20 -12.46
C GLY A 328 11.28 -12.50 -11.86
N PHE A 329 12.26 -13.32 -11.47
CA PHE A 329 13.46 -12.81 -10.80
C PHE A 329 14.50 -12.27 -11.78
N LYS A 330 14.85 -11.01 -11.61
CA LYS A 330 15.93 -10.34 -12.37
C LYS A 330 16.73 -9.39 -11.44
N PRO A 331 17.98 -9.07 -11.78
CA PRO A 331 18.70 -7.99 -11.10
C PRO A 331 17.94 -6.65 -11.22
N GLY A 332 18.05 -5.80 -10.20
CA GLY A 332 17.51 -4.43 -10.26
C GLY A 332 16.41 -4.13 -9.24
N PHE A 333 15.86 -5.11 -8.51
CA PHE A 333 14.87 -4.86 -7.46
C PHE A 333 15.39 -3.93 -6.36
N ASN A 334 16.69 -4.01 -6.03
CA ASN A 334 17.32 -3.04 -5.13
C ASN A 334 17.20 -1.59 -5.65
N SER A 335 17.37 -1.38 -6.96
CA SER A 335 17.24 -0.05 -7.56
C SER A 335 15.80 0.44 -7.51
N LEU A 336 14.82 -0.43 -7.69
CA LEU A 336 13.40 -0.09 -7.55
C LEU A 336 13.04 0.27 -6.11
N ALA A 337 13.58 -0.47 -5.13
CA ALA A 337 13.38 -0.17 -3.72
C ALA A 337 14.00 1.18 -3.32
N LEU A 338 15.22 1.45 -3.79
CA LEU A 338 15.87 2.76 -3.61
C LEU A 338 15.08 3.88 -4.29
N GLU A 339 14.49 3.61 -5.46
CA GLU A 339 13.66 4.59 -6.15
C GLU A 339 12.41 4.96 -5.34
N CYS A 340 11.77 3.99 -4.65
CA CYS A 340 10.70 4.29 -3.69
C CYS A 340 11.18 5.26 -2.59
N GLY A 341 12.34 5.00 -2.01
CA GLY A 341 12.95 5.86 -0.99
C GLY A 341 13.27 7.27 -1.50
N TRP A 342 13.86 7.38 -2.68
CA TRP A 342 14.19 8.67 -3.29
C TRP A 342 12.96 9.51 -3.68
N GLN A 343 11.82 8.86 -3.86
CA GLN A 343 10.53 9.53 -4.07
C GLN A 343 9.78 9.80 -2.75
N GLY A 344 10.39 9.51 -1.58
CA GLY A 344 9.86 9.82 -0.26
C GLY A 344 9.22 8.65 0.48
N GLN A 345 9.19 7.43 -0.09
CA GLN A 345 8.65 6.23 0.57
C GLN A 345 9.72 5.15 0.72
N GLU A 346 10.63 5.33 1.67
CA GLU A 346 11.58 4.29 2.01
C GLU A 346 10.85 3.14 2.72
N LEU A 347 10.70 2.01 2.03
CA LEU A 347 10.01 0.84 2.57
C LEU A 347 10.73 0.32 3.83
N LEU A 348 9.99 -0.18 4.83
CA LEU A 348 10.49 -0.62 6.13
C LEU A 348 11.17 0.49 6.95
N ASN A 349 11.11 1.75 6.49
CA ASN A 349 11.73 2.86 7.19
C ASN A 349 10.88 4.15 7.14
N PRO A 350 9.61 4.11 7.62
CA PRO A 350 8.81 5.33 7.74
C PRO A 350 9.51 6.36 8.63
N PRO A 351 9.33 7.68 8.37
CA PRO A 351 10.07 8.74 9.07
C PRO A 351 9.69 8.90 10.54
N SER A 352 8.50 8.50 10.92
CA SER A 352 7.97 8.58 12.28
C SER A 352 6.92 7.51 12.55
N VAL A 353 6.40 7.46 13.77
CA VAL A 353 5.30 6.58 14.17
C VAL A 353 3.97 6.92 13.46
N GLU A 354 3.81 8.15 12.96
CA GLU A 354 2.67 8.55 12.12
C GLU A 354 2.71 7.97 10.69
N GLY A 355 3.81 7.32 10.31
CA GLY A 355 4.01 6.79 8.96
C GLY A 355 4.54 7.82 7.96
N TRP A 356 4.33 7.55 6.68
CA TRP A 356 4.66 8.50 5.62
C TRP A 356 3.56 9.54 5.43
N GLN A 357 3.95 10.72 4.97
CA GLN A 357 3.00 11.70 4.45
C GLN A 357 2.29 11.12 3.22
N THR A 358 1.11 11.65 2.89
CA THR A 358 0.26 11.13 1.81
C THR A 358 -0.32 12.25 0.95
N GLY A 359 -1.00 11.87 -0.12
CA GLY A 359 -1.65 12.82 -1.01
C GLY A 359 -0.64 13.73 -1.72
N SER A 360 -0.89 15.03 -1.73
CA SER A 360 -0.05 16.02 -2.42
C SER A 360 1.40 16.08 -1.91
N ALA A 361 1.68 15.59 -0.71
CA ALA A 361 3.05 15.54 -0.18
C ALA A 361 3.97 14.60 -0.98
N TRP A 362 3.41 13.62 -1.71
CA TRP A 362 4.17 12.77 -2.62
C TRP A 362 4.65 13.46 -3.91
N ILE A 363 4.12 14.64 -4.22
CA ILE A 363 4.37 15.37 -5.46
C ILE A 363 4.96 16.76 -5.19
N ASP A 364 5.86 16.86 -4.21
CA ASP A 364 6.71 18.04 -4.06
C ASP A 364 7.66 18.19 -5.26
N ALA A 365 8.31 19.35 -5.40
CA ALA A 365 9.10 19.69 -6.59
C ALA A 365 10.23 18.69 -6.88
N GLY A 366 10.90 18.16 -5.84
CA GLY A 366 11.99 17.20 -5.98
C GLY A 366 11.51 15.80 -6.34
N ALA A 367 10.50 15.31 -5.61
CA ALA A 367 9.89 14.02 -5.84
C ALA A 367 9.18 13.94 -7.19
N LEU A 368 8.45 14.99 -7.59
CA LEU A 368 7.74 15.03 -8.86
C LEU A 368 8.66 14.84 -10.06
N MET A 369 9.79 15.56 -10.11
CA MET A 369 10.76 15.39 -11.20
C MET A 369 11.26 13.96 -11.30
N ARG A 370 11.53 13.33 -10.16
CA ARG A 370 12.01 11.95 -10.11
C ARG A 370 10.94 10.96 -10.55
N ARG A 371 9.72 11.13 -10.09
CA ARG A 371 8.55 10.33 -10.48
C ARG A 371 8.31 10.38 -11.99
N VAL A 372 8.31 11.58 -12.56
CA VAL A 372 8.14 11.80 -14.01
C VAL A 372 9.26 11.13 -14.79
N ASN A 373 10.52 11.35 -14.41
CA ASN A 373 11.67 10.78 -15.12
C ASN A 373 11.67 9.23 -15.06
N PHE A 374 11.33 8.67 -13.92
CA PHE A 374 11.22 7.20 -13.77
C PHE A 374 10.15 6.63 -14.70
N ALA A 375 8.91 7.13 -14.60
CA ALA A 375 7.79 6.59 -15.36
C ALA A 375 7.97 6.79 -16.86
N ALA A 376 8.40 7.99 -17.28
CA ALA A 376 8.65 8.33 -18.69
C ALA A 376 9.82 7.51 -19.27
N GLY A 377 10.89 7.31 -18.50
CA GLY A 377 12.03 6.51 -18.93
C GLY A 377 11.67 5.04 -19.13
N VAL A 378 10.91 4.45 -18.21
CA VAL A 378 10.50 3.05 -18.30
C VAL A 378 9.49 2.85 -19.43
N LEU A 379 8.43 3.65 -19.52
CA LEU A 379 7.38 3.46 -20.53
C LEU A 379 7.75 3.99 -21.91
N GLY A 380 8.81 4.78 -22.01
CA GLY A 380 9.40 5.21 -23.28
C GLY A 380 10.34 4.19 -23.91
N ASP A 381 10.77 3.18 -23.18
CA ASP A 381 11.67 2.14 -23.69
C ASP A 381 10.90 1.08 -24.49
N ILE A 382 10.90 1.26 -25.81
CA ILE A 382 10.22 0.38 -26.77
C ILE A 382 10.80 -1.03 -26.86
N SER A 383 11.93 -1.31 -26.19
CA SER A 383 12.52 -2.66 -26.13
C SER A 383 11.83 -3.55 -25.09
N LEU A 384 11.12 -2.96 -24.11
CA LEU A 384 10.50 -3.68 -23.00
C LEU A 384 9.26 -4.47 -23.44
N PRO A 385 9.05 -5.68 -22.90
CA PRO A 385 8.00 -6.60 -23.35
C PRO A 385 6.59 -6.00 -23.28
N GLY A 386 6.23 -5.35 -22.18
CA GLY A 386 4.92 -4.73 -22.01
C GLY A 386 4.72 -3.51 -22.90
N VAL A 387 5.78 -2.70 -23.13
CA VAL A 387 5.72 -1.59 -24.08
C VAL A 387 5.53 -2.10 -25.51
N ARG A 388 6.20 -3.21 -25.88
CA ARG A 388 5.97 -3.88 -27.18
C ARG A 388 4.55 -4.42 -27.31
N ALA A 389 3.99 -4.96 -26.25
CA ALA A 389 2.59 -5.40 -26.25
C ALA A 389 1.63 -4.21 -26.46
N ILE A 390 1.89 -3.04 -25.84
CA ILE A 390 1.13 -1.81 -26.09
C ILE A 390 1.27 -1.37 -27.55
N ILE A 391 2.47 -1.35 -28.11
CA ILE A 391 2.71 -1.01 -29.52
C ILE A 391 1.94 -1.94 -30.45
N GLY A 392 1.99 -3.26 -30.20
CA GLY A 392 1.22 -4.26 -30.96
C GLY A 392 -0.27 -3.98 -30.91
N ARG A 393 -0.82 -3.68 -29.74
CA ARG A 393 -2.23 -3.34 -29.57
C ARG A 393 -2.63 -2.08 -30.33
N VAL A 394 -1.80 -1.03 -30.32
CA VAL A 394 -2.02 0.21 -31.09
C VAL A 394 -2.05 -0.09 -32.58
N ARG A 395 -1.13 -0.93 -33.08
CA ARG A 395 -1.09 -1.37 -34.48
C ARG A 395 -2.34 -2.15 -34.86
N ASP A 396 -2.75 -3.11 -34.05
CA ASP A 396 -3.86 -4.03 -34.33
C ASP A 396 -5.23 -3.30 -34.32
N GLN A 397 -5.34 -2.19 -33.59
CA GLN A 397 -6.54 -1.32 -33.62
C GLN A 397 -6.69 -0.53 -34.93
N GLY A 398 -5.66 -0.48 -35.78
CA GLY A 398 -5.70 0.23 -37.06
C GLY A 398 -5.84 1.75 -36.97
N ASN A 399 -5.64 2.33 -35.81
CA ASN A 399 -5.77 3.77 -35.56
C ASN A 399 -4.50 4.50 -36.03
N THR A 400 -4.43 4.93 -37.28
CA THR A 400 -3.24 5.59 -37.87
C THR A 400 -3.23 7.09 -37.63
N SER A 401 -4.39 7.72 -37.43
CA SER A 401 -4.50 9.17 -37.24
C SER A 401 -3.86 9.66 -35.93
N PRO A 402 -3.46 10.95 -35.85
CA PRO A 402 -2.95 11.53 -34.61
C PRO A 402 -3.89 11.39 -33.41
N GLN A 403 -5.19 11.55 -33.61
CA GLN A 403 -6.22 11.37 -32.58
C GLN A 403 -6.32 9.90 -32.18
N GLY A 404 -6.26 8.99 -33.16
CA GLY A 404 -6.25 7.56 -32.95
C GLY A 404 -5.05 7.10 -32.14
N LEU A 405 -3.86 7.62 -32.38
CA LEU A 405 -2.63 7.35 -31.62
C LEU A 405 -2.82 7.71 -30.14
N VAL A 406 -3.29 8.94 -29.84
CA VAL A 406 -3.49 9.39 -28.45
C VAL A 406 -4.51 8.48 -27.75
N ALA A 407 -5.69 8.25 -28.37
CA ALA A 407 -6.74 7.44 -27.79
C ALA A 407 -6.30 5.98 -27.53
N ALA A 408 -5.58 5.38 -28.50
CA ALA A 408 -5.07 4.01 -28.38
C ALA A 408 -4.02 3.87 -27.29
N CYS A 409 -3.10 4.85 -27.14
CA CYS A 409 -2.11 4.83 -26.06
C CYS A 409 -2.75 5.00 -24.68
N LEU A 410 -3.70 5.91 -24.51
CA LEU A 410 -4.44 6.10 -23.25
C LEU A 410 -5.23 4.83 -22.87
N ASP A 411 -5.90 4.17 -23.84
CA ASP A 411 -6.59 2.89 -23.59
C ASP A 411 -5.59 1.79 -23.18
N ALA A 412 -4.51 1.65 -23.93
CA ALA A 412 -3.54 0.58 -23.70
C ALA A 412 -2.79 0.71 -22.37
N MET A 413 -2.69 1.92 -21.81
CA MET A 413 -2.11 2.18 -20.48
C MET A 413 -3.12 1.95 -19.32
N GLY A 414 -4.23 1.26 -19.57
CA GLY A 414 -5.26 0.92 -18.59
C GLY A 414 -6.24 2.06 -18.40
N PRO A 415 -7.17 2.27 -19.36
CA PRO A 415 -7.96 3.47 -19.63
C PRO A 415 -7.65 4.66 -18.72
N LEU A 416 -6.69 5.49 -19.16
CA LEU A 416 -6.33 6.72 -18.42
C LEU A 416 -7.26 7.86 -18.84
N GLU A 417 -7.91 8.45 -17.85
CA GLU A 417 -8.66 9.70 -18.02
C GLU A 417 -7.71 10.86 -17.80
N VAL A 418 -7.57 11.72 -18.79
CA VAL A 418 -6.68 12.90 -18.72
C VAL A 418 -7.51 14.18 -18.85
N GLY A 419 -7.08 15.24 -18.18
CA GLY A 419 -7.72 16.54 -18.26
C GLY A 419 -7.60 17.17 -19.67
N ASP A 420 -8.48 18.14 -19.97
CA ASP A 420 -8.53 18.82 -21.27
C ASP A 420 -7.21 19.46 -21.70
N GLU A 421 -6.44 19.96 -20.75
CA GLU A 421 -5.12 20.56 -21.02
C GLU A 421 -4.12 19.50 -21.47
N THR A 422 -3.98 18.41 -20.70
CA THR A 422 -3.13 17.28 -21.07
C THR A 422 -3.56 16.69 -22.43
N LEU A 423 -4.85 16.50 -22.65
CA LEU A 423 -5.35 15.97 -23.92
C LEU A 423 -4.97 16.89 -25.10
N ARG A 424 -5.10 18.22 -24.96
CA ARG A 424 -4.69 19.18 -26.00
C ARG A 424 -3.20 19.13 -26.28
N GLU A 425 -2.37 18.98 -25.26
CA GLU A 425 -0.91 18.86 -25.43
C GLU A 425 -0.52 17.57 -26.15
N LEU A 426 -1.10 16.43 -25.76
CA LEU A 426 -0.89 15.14 -26.43
C LEU A 426 -1.30 15.19 -27.89
N LEU A 427 -2.47 15.76 -28.19
CA LEU A 427 -2.96 15.94 -29.57
C LEU A 427 -2.05 16.89 -30.37
N THR A 428 -1.62 18.00 -29.79
CA THR A 428 -0.70 18.94 -30.43
C THR A 428 0.63 18.27 -30.79
N HIS A 429 1.14 17.40 -29.90
CA HIS A 429 2.34 16.60 -30.19
C HIS A 429 2.08 15.57 -31.30
N ALA A 430 0.95 14.87 -31.24
CA ALA A 430 0.59 13.86 -32.23
C ALA A 430 0.45 14.46 -33.65
N LEU A 431 -0.08 15.68 -33.76
CA LEU A 431 -0.27 16.39 -35.05
C LEU A 431 1.03 16.85 -35.70
N LYS A 432 2.14 16.98 -34.97
CA LYS A 432 3.46 17.37 -35.53
C LYS A 432 4.10 16.23 -36.32
N GLY A 433 3.65 15.01 -36.20
CA GLY A 433 4.21 13.85 -36.89
C GLY A 433 3.31 13.32 -38.01
N ARG A 434 3.85 12.40 -38.81
CA ARG A 434 3.08 11.69 -39.86
C ARG A 434 2.10 10.71 -39.22
N GLU A 435 1.12 10.25 -40.00
CA GLU A 435 0.27 9.12 -39.59
C GLU A 435 1.11 7.86 -39.35
N LEU A 436 0.59 6.96 -38.53
CA LEU A 436 1.24 5.66 -38.29
C LEU A 436 1.11 4.82 -39.57
N ALA A 437 2.20 4.17 -39.96
CA ALA A 437 2.23 3.24 -41.10
C ALA A 437 3.05 1.99 -40.70
N TRP A 438 2.66 0.83 -41.23
CA TRP A 438 3.17 -0.47 -40.78
C TRP A 438 3.53 -1.40 -41.95
N ASN A 439 3.79 -0.84 -43.17
CA ASN A 439 3.98 -1.62 -44.39
C ASN A 439 5.44 -1.96 -44.68
N THR A 440 6.39 -1.13 -44.24
CA THR A 440 7.84 -1.32 -44.42
C THR A 440 8.56 -1.26 -43.09
N ASP A 441 9.76 -1.83 -43.02
CA ASP A 441 10.58 -1.80 -41.79
C ASP A 441 10.86 -0.39 -41.31
N GLU A 442 11.04 0.57 -42.23
CA GLU A 442 11.24 1.99 -41.91
C GLU A 442 9.96 2.61 -41.29
N GLU A 443 8.79 2.32 -41.86
CA GLU A 443 7.51 2.79 -41.33
C GLU A 443 7.21 2.16 -39.99
N ILE A 444 7.46 0.87 -39.82
CA ILE A 444 7.30 0.13 -38.55
C ILE A 444 8.18 0.80 -37.48
N SER A 445 9.46 0.96 -37.74
CA SER A 445 10.40 1.59 -36.78
C SER A 445 9.98 3.03 -36.43
N ALA A 446 9.57 3.83 -37.41
CA ALA A 446 9.10 5.18 -37.18
C ALA A 446 7.81 5.23 -36.34
N SER A 447 6.86 4.31 -36.61
CA SER A 447 5.59 4.20 -35.87
C SER A 447 5.80 3.71 -34.45
N GLU A 448 6.65 2.69 -34.23
CA GLU A 448 7.03 2.21 -32.89
C GLU A 448 7.64 3.33 -32.03
N ASN A 449 8.58 4.09 -32.60
CA ASN A 449 9.19 5.23 -31.94
C ASN A 449 8.15 6.34 -31.61
N ARG A 450 7.16 6.55 -32.47
CA ARG A 450 6.09 7.53 -32.20
C ARG A 450 5.18 7.08 -31.06
N VAL A 451 4.82 5.79 -31.03
CA VAL A 451 4.07 5.24 -29.90
C VAL A 451 4.88 5.37 -28.61
N GLY A 452 6.17 4.99 -28.59
CA GLY A 452 7.05 5.13 -27.43
C GLY A 452 7.12 6.58 -26.92
N LYS A 453 7.26 7.56 -27.80
CA LYS A 453 7.24 8.99 -27.44
C LYS A 453 5.89 9.42 -26.85
N MET A 454 4.78 8.91 -27.37
CA MET A 454 3.46 9.18 -26.82
C MET A 454 3.32 8.61 -25.42
N LEU A 455 3.77 7.37 -25.19
CA LEU A 455 3.78 6.75 -23.85
C LEU A 455 4.65 7.53 -22.87
N THR A 456 5.82 8.01 -23.30
CA THR A 456 6.68 8.91 -22.51
C THR A 456 5.93 10.17 -22.07
N LEU A 457 5.22 10.84 -22.97
CA LEU A 457 4.46 12.05 -22.66
C LEU A 457 3.30 11.78 -21.71
N ILE A 458 2.54 10.71 -21.93
CA ILE A 458 1.46 10.31 -21.03
C ILE A 458 2.00 10.00 -19.64
N ALA A 459 3.09 9.24 -19.52
CA ALA A 459 3.72 8.91 -18.26
C ALA A 459 4.32 10.14 -17.53
N ALA A 460 4.71 11.17 -18.29
CA ALA A 460 5.18 12.45 -17.75
C ALA A 460 4.05 13.39 -17.33
N SER A 461 2.80 13.11 -17.70
CA SER A 461 1.68 13.99 -17.38
C SER A 461 1.33 13.99 -15.89
N ARG A 462 0.65 15.08 -15.48
CA ARG A 462 0.07 15.17 -14.13
C ARG A 462 -0.89 14.01 -13.87
N ASP A 463 -1.73 13.68 -14.83
CA ASP A 463 -2.80 12.69 -14.69
C ASP A 463 -2.26 11.29 -14.38
N TYR A 464 -1.07 10.96 -14.91
CA TYR A 464 -0.42 9.68 -14.59
C TYR A 464 0.00 9.53 -13.12
N GLN A 465 0.10 10.64 -12.37
CA GLN A 465 0.44 10.61 -10.94
C GLN A 465 -0.73 10.15 -10.07
N PHE A 466 -1.94 10.10 -10.60
CA PHE A 466 -3.17 9.76 -9.87
C PHE A 466 -3.67 8.34 -10.20
N ALA A 467 -4.50 7.79 -9.26
CA ALA A 467 -5.11 6.45 -9.36
C ALA A 467 -6.58 6.47 -8.97
#